data_ad4c15667e820fd20ee5157b6e98806f
#
_entry.id   ad4c15667e820fd20ee5157b6e98806f
#
_cell.length_a   1.000
_cell.length_b   1.000
_cell.length_c   1.000
_cell.angle_alpha   90.00
_cell.angle_beta   90.00
_cell.angle_gamma   90.00
#
_symmetry.space_group_name_H-M   'P 1'
#
loop_
_entity.id
_entity.type
_entity.pdbx_description
1 polymer ?
#
loop_
_entity_poly.entity_id
_entity_poly.type
_entity_poly.pdbx_seq_one_letter_code
_entity_poly.pdbx_strand_id
1 'polypeptide(L)'
;TKTVYDALGAQRRATDKISESRSGILATEGEIARLNEILVPLVKQGQSIHQIYLTHKDELMCSEKTLYNYVDGCLFDIRNIDLPRKVKYRPRYKKPELKVDRGCRVGRNYHDYEVYMEQHPDTAVVQMDSVIGSKGGKVLLTIYFVNVSLMLGFLREANTSKSVIDIYDELYHRLGGQDFRKLFPVILTDNASEFSNPRCIENGPDGKGFQRTRIYYCNPSAPYQKAEIEVGHEFIRRILPKGRSFDELTQADVE
;
A
#
# COMPACT_ATOMS: atom_id res chain seq x y z
N THR A 1 67.37 -13.50 -0.34
CA THR A 1 66.09 -12.77 -0.24
C THR A 1 65.37 -13.26 0.99
N LYS A 2 65.23 -12.43 2.03
CA LYS A 2 64.42 -12.77 3.22
C LYS A 2 62.94 -12.57 2.86
N THR A 3 62.18 -13.64 2.89
CA THR A 3 60.72 -13.57 2.76
C THR A 3 60.13 -13.10 4.06
N VAL A 4 59.54 -11.91 4.07
CA VAL A 4 58.85 -11.37 5.24
C VAL A 4 57.40 -11.86 5.22
N TYR A 5 56.95 -12.42 6.34
CA TYR A 5 55.57 -12.86 6.49
C TYR A 5 54.62 -11.63 6.57
N ASP A 6 53.71 -11.50 5.65
CA ASP A 6 52.66 -10.50 5.60
C ASP A 6 51.39 -11.08 6.19
N ALA A 7 51.14 -10.79 7.49
CA ALA A 7 49.95 -11.28 8.20
C ALA A 7 48.63 -10.74 7.62
N LEU A 8 48.59 -9.48 7.21
CA LEU A 8 47.40 -8.87 6.61
C LEU A 8 47.08 -9.47 5.24
N GLY A 9 48.11 -9.67 4.41
CA GLY A 9 47.93 -10.33 3.11
C GLY A 9 47.53 -11.80 3.25
N ALA A 10 48.04 -12.51 4.26
CA ALA A 10 47.67 -13.88 4.55
C ALA A 10 46.19 -13.96 5.00
N GLN A 11 45.75 -13.03 5.86
CA GLN A 11 44.37 -12.96 6.32
C GLN A 11 43.40 -12.60 5.18
N ARG A 12 43.76 -11.64 4.33
CA ARG A 12 42.94 -11.32 3.14
C ARG A 12 42.77 -12.53 2.25
N ARG A 13 43.86 -13.21 1.89
CA ARG A 13 43.80 -14.43 1.07
C ARG A 13 42.96 -15.55 1.70
N ALA A 14 43.01 -15.71 3.02
CA ALA A 14 42.18 -16.68 3.73
C ALA A 14 40.69 -16.28 3.69
N THR A 15 40.39 -15.00 3.90
CA THR A 15 39.02 -14.47 3.82
C THR A 15 38.46 -14.57 2.41
N ASP A 16 39.25 -14.22 1.39
CA ASP A 16 38.85 -14.31 -0.01
C ASP A 16 38.58 -15.76 -0.41
N LYS A 17 39.45 -16.70 -0.01
CA LYS A 17 39.26 -18.13 -0.26
C LYS A 17 38.00 -18.69 0.39
N ILE A 18 37.66 -18.25 1.61
CA ILE A 18 36.41 -18.63 2.29
C ILE A 18 35.20 -18.00 1.59
N SER A 19 35.31 -16.75 1.14
CA SER A 19 34.26 -16.06 0.39
C SER A 19 34.03 -16.72 -0.95
N GLU A 20 35.08 -17.02 -1.69
CA GLU A 20 35.01 -17.72 -2.98
C GLU A 20 34.43 -19.12 -2.87
N SER A 21 34.79 -19.88 -1.81
CA SER A 21 34.25 -21.21 -1.57
C SER A 21 32.76 -21.23 -1.22
N ARG A 22 32.21 -20.08 -0.77
CA ARG A 22 30.79 -19.87 -0.46
C ARG A 22 30.05 -19.12 -1.56
N SER A 23 30.77 -18.63 -2.56
CA SER A 23 30.19 -18.00 -3.74
C SER A 23 29.78 -19.07 -4.75
N GLY A 24 28.64 -18.87 -5.38
CA GLY A 24 28.15 -19.78 -6.41
C GLY A 24 26.73 -20.27 -6.14
N ILE A 25 26.20 -20.96 -7.13
CA ILE A 25 24.87 -21.54 -7.10
C ILE A 25 25.03 -23.00 -6.69
N LEU A 26 24.54 -23.33 -5.51
CA LEU A 26 24.56 -24.70 -5.01
C LEU A 26 23.41 -25.57 -5.53
N ALA A 27 22.33 -24.91 -6.05
CA ALA A 27 21.17 -25.60 -6.57
C ALA A 27 21.41 -26.16 -7.97
N THR A 28 20.93 -27.36 -8.22
CA THR A 28 20.88 -27.99 -9.53
C THR A 28 19.80 -27.36 -10.41
N GLU A 29 19.92 -27.53 -11.74
CA GLU A 29 18.90 -27.01 -12.69
C GLU A 29 17.49 -27.55 -12.37
N GLY A 30 17.37 -28.80 -11.93
CA GLY A 30 16.09 -29.41 -11.53
C GLY A 30 15.49 -28.78 -10.28
N GLU A 31 16.32 -28.42 -9.30
CA GLU A 31 15.86 -27.70 -8.10
C GLU A 31 15.43 -26.27 -8.44
N ILE A 32 16.13 -25.58 -9.34
CA ILE A 32 15.74 -24.26 -9.82
C ILE A 32 14.42 -24.32 -10.57
N ALA A 33 14.22 -25.31 -11.44
CA ALA A 33 12.97 -25.50 -12.16
C ALA A 33 11.79 -25.73 -11.19
N ARG A 34 11.96 -26.58 -10.17
CA ARG A 34 10.95 -26.82 -9.12
C ARG A 34 10.64 -25.55 -8.33
N LEU A 35 11.64 -24.77 -7.96
CA LEU A 35 11.44 -23.49 -7.27
C LEU A 35 10.70 -22.49 -8.15
N ASN A 36 10.97 -22.45 -9.46
CA ASN A 36 10.24 -21.63 -10.41
C ASN A 36 8.75 -22.00 -10.49
N GLU A 37 8.40 -23.27 -10.48
CA GLU A 37 7.01 -23.72 -10.51
C GLU A 37 6.21 -23.19 -9.31
N ILE A 38 6.85 -23.05 -8.14
CA ILE A 38 6.22 -22.53 -6.93
C ILE A 38 6.23 -20.99 -6.94
N LEU A 39 7.37 -20.36 -7.21
CA LEU A 39 7.57 -18.93 -7.00
C LEU A 39 6.91 -18.08 -8.09
N VAL A 40 7.01 -18.50 -9.37
CA VAL A 40 6.56 -17.65 -10.49
C VAL A 40 5.08 -17.32 -10.43
N PRO A 41 4.15 -18.27 -10.26
CA PRO A 41 2.73 -17.95 -10.20
C PRO A 41 2.36 -17.07 -9.00
N LEU A 42 2.95 -17.32 -7.83
CA LEU A 42 2.64 -16.59 -6.60
C LEU A 42 3.19 -15.15 -6.64
N VAL A 43 4.40 -14.95 -7.18
CA VAL A 43 4.95 -13.60 -7.37
C VAL A 43 4.14 -12.82 -8.41
N LYS A 44 3.69 -13.47 -9.50
CA LYS A 44 2.80 -12.84 -10.49
C LYS A 44 1.44 -12.44 -9.92
N GLN A 45 0.97 -13.14 -8.89
CA GLN A 45 -0.22 -12.75 -8.11
C GLN A 45 0.05 -11.60 -7.13
N GLY A 46 1.30 -11.11 -7.03
CA GLY A 46 1.68 -9.98 -6.20
C GLY A 46 2.18 -10.36 -4.80
N GLN A 47 2.35 -11.66 -4.50
CA GLN A 47 2.92 -12.08 -3.21
C GLN A 47 4.40 -11.75 -3.12
N SER A 48 4.87 -11.39 -1.91
CA SER A 48 6.29 -11.20 -1.65
C SER A 48 7.00 -12.55 -1.43
N ILE A 49 8.31 -12.61 -1.72
CA ILE A 49 9.12 -13.81 -1.42
C ILE A 49 9.02 -14.17 0.07
N HIS A 50 8.98 -13.17 0.96
CA HIS A 50 8.80 -13.42 2.39
C HIS A 50 7.50 -14.15 2.70
N GLN A 51 6.38 -13.70 2.14
CA GLN A 51 5.07 -14.35 2.31
C GLN A 51 5.10 -15.78 1.77
N ILE A 52 5.62 -15.98 0.57
CA ILE A 52 5.74 -17.31 -0.06
C ILE A 52 6.62 -18.23 0.79
N TYR A 53 7.73 -17.70 1.32
CA TYR A 53 8.62 -18.47 2.20
C TYR A 53 7.92 -18.92 3.48
N LEU A 54 7.09 -18.08 4.09
CA LEU A 54 6.35 -18.44 5.30
C LEU A 54 5.29 -19.53 5.06
N THR A 55 4.61 -19.46 3.89
CA THR A 55 3.54 -20.41 3.57
C THR A 55 4.02 -21.74 2.98
N HIS A 56 5.17 -21.74 2.27
CA HIS A 56 5.71 -22.91 1.56
C HIS A 56 7.10 -23.34 2.07
N LYS A 57 7.42 -23.03 3.33
CA LYS A 57 8.75 -23.24 3.91
C LYS A 57 9.27 -24.68 3.73
N ASP A 58 8.40 -25.65 3.93
CA ASP A 58 8.76 -27.07 3.87
C ASP A 58 9.01 -27.56 2.43
N GLU A 59 8.45 -26.87 1.44
CA GLU A 59 8.57 -27.20 0.03
C GLU A 59 9.80 -26.54 -0.61
N LEU A 60 10.21 -25.35 -0.11
CA LEU A 60 11.27 -24.55 -0.73
C LEU A 60 12.69 -25.06 -0.43
N MET A 61 12.89 -25.78 0.66
CA MET A 61 14.16 -26.43 1.07
C MET A 61 15.41 -25.52 1.04
N CYS A 62 15.25 -24.20 1.00
CA CYS A 62 16.33 -23.23 1.01
C CYS A 62 15.94 -22.02 1.86
N SER A 63 16.90 -21.16 2.22
CA SER A 63 16.61 -19.96 3.00
C SER A 63 15.94 -18.86 2.17
N GLU A 64 15.16 -18.00 2.82
CA GLU A 64 14.59 -16.81 2.20
C GLU A 64 15.66 -15.95 1.50
N LYS A 65 16.82 -15.78 2.14
CA LYS A 65 17.95 -15.03 1.58
C LYS A 65 18.48 -15.68 0.29
N THR A 66 18.49 -16.99 0.23
CA THR A 66 18.90 -17.74 -0.98
C THR A 66 17.97 -17.46 -2.14
N LEU A 67 16.65 -17.41 -1.89
CA LEU A 67 15.65 -17.06 -2.92
C LEU A 67 15.89 -15.66 -3.49
N TYR A 68 16.13 -14.65 -2.63
CA TYR A 68 16.47 -13.31 -3.09
C TYR A 68 17.77 -13.28 -3.89
N ASN A 69 18.80 -14.01 -3.48
CA ASN A 69 20.06 -14.10 -4.21
C ASN A 69 19.88 -14.73 -5.59
N TYR A 70 19.01 -15.74 -5.70
CA TYR A 70 18.72 -16.39 -6.99
C TYR A 70 17.92 -15.48 -7.93
N VAL A 71 17.00 -14.65 -7.40
CA VAL A 71 16.34 -13.60 -8.20
C VAL A 71 17.36 -12.54 -8.65
N ASP A 72 18.25 -12.09 -7.76
CA ASP A 72 19.31 -11.12 -8.08
C ASP A 72 20.28 -11.69 -9.14
N GLY A 73 20.58 -12.99 -9.04
CA GLY A 73 21.41 -13.72 -10.02
C GLY A 73 20.70 -14.10 -11.32
N CYS A 74 19.43 -13.70 -11.47
CA CYS A 74 18.61 -14.00 -12.65
C CYS A 74 18.45 -15.50 -12.96
N LEU A 75 18.41 -16.36 -11.94
CA LEU A 75 18.26 -17.80 -12.08
C LEU A 75 16.80 -18.23 -12.24
N PHE A 76 15.88 -17.38 -11.80
CA PHE A 76 14.43 -17.59 -11.93
C PHE A 76 13.86 -16.80 -13.13
N ASP A 77 12.69 -17.22 -13.59
CA ASP A 77 11.93 -16.49 -14.61
C ASP A 77 11.34 -15.17 -14.10
N ILE A 78 11.29 -15.00 -12.77
CA ILE A 78 10.97 -13.73 -12.12
C ILE A 78 12.22 -12.85 -12.00
N ARG A 79 12.00 -11.53 -12.05
CA ARG A 79 13.05 -10.52 -11.96
C ARG A 79 12.77 -9.60 -10.77
N ASN A 80 13.76 -8.81 -10.39
CA ASN A 80 13.62 -7.81 -9.32
C ASN A 80 12.47 -6.82 -9.56
N ILE A 81 12.09 -6.59 -10.82
CA ILE A 81 10.97 -5.72 -11.18
C ILE A 81 9.61 -6.31 -10.80
N ASP A 82 9.52 -7.65 -10.73
CA ASP A 82 8.29 -8.36 -10.36
C ASP A 82 8.07 -8.40 -8.84
N LEU A 83 9.13 -8.11 -8.07
CA LEU A 83 9.07 -8.15 -6.62
C LEU A 83 8.48 -6.86 -6.02
N PRO A 84 7.63 -6.95 -4.97
CA PRO A 84 7.15 -5.80 -4.24
C PRO A 84 8.31 -4.94 -3.71
N ARG A 85 8.27 -3.63 -3.99
CA ARG A 85 9.19 -2.62 -3.44
C ARG A 85 10.70 -2.82 -3.70
N LYS A 86 11.10 -3.85 -4.45
CA LYS A 86 12.52 -4.08 -4.75
C LYS A 86 13.06 -3.02 -5.71
N VAL A 87 12.24 -2.59 -6.67
CA VAL A 87 12.60 -1.55 -7.64
C VAL A 87 12.00 -0.21 -7.21
N LYS A 88 12.86 0.78 -6.97
CA LYS A 88 12.45 2.15 -6.71
C LYS A 88 12.44 2.94 -8.02
N TYR A 89 11.26 3.35 -8.46
CA TYR A 89 11.12 4.22 -9.62
C TYR A 89 11.47 5.66 -9.25
N ARG A 90 12.20 6.35 -10.14
CA ARG A 90 12.47 7.77 -9.99
C ARG A 90 11.14 8.53 -10.09
N PRO A 91 10.73 9.29 -9.07
CA PRO A 91 9.46 10.02 -9.12
C PRO A 91 9.49 11.02 -10.28
N ARG A 92 8.46 11.00 -11.13
CA ARG A 92 8.28 12.02 -12.16
C ARG A 92 7.78 13.29 -11.50
N TYR A 93 8.52 14.37 -11.68
CA TYR A 93 8.09 15.70 -11.23
C TYR A 93 6.81 16.11 -11.98
N LYS A 94 5.66 16.12 -11.30
CA LYS A 94 4.44 16.74 -11.79
C LYS A 94 4.28 18.09 -11.12
N LYS A 95 4.04 19.14 -11.90
CA LYS A 95 3.62 20.44 -11.34
C LYS A 95 2.32 20.21 -10.56
N PRO A 96 2.21 20.65 -9.30
CA PRO A 96 0.98 20.50 -8.53
C PRO A 96 -0.14 21.31 -9.17
N GLU A 97 -1.21 20.69 -9.58
CA GLU A 97 -2.47 21.39 -9.89
C GLU A 97 -3.14 21.74 -8.57
N LEU A 98 -2.90 22.95 -8.10
CA LEU A 98 -3.55 23.51 -6.91
C LEU A 98 -4.98 23.93 -7.26
N LYS A 99 -5.93 23.01 -7.20
CA LYS A 99 -7.37 23.31 -7.10
C LYS A 99 -7.83 22.94 -5.70
N VAL A 100 -7.76 23.91 -4.80
CA VAL A 100 -8.21 23.74 -3.41
C VAL A 100 -9.42 24.64 -3.21
N ASP A 101 -10.61 24.04 -3.08
CA ASP A 101 -11.74 24.71 -2.46
C ASP A 101 -11.43 24.87 -0.97
N ARG A 102 -11.10 26.08 -0.57
CA ARG A 102 -10.62 26.39 0.79
C ARG A 102 -11.73 26.41 1.84
N GLY A 103 -12.97 26.61 1.43
CA GLY A 103 -14.08 26.85 2.36
C GLY A 103 -14.50 25.61 3.17
N CYS A 104 -14.52 24.44 2.56
CA CYS A 104 -14.94 23.21 3.25
C CYS A 104 -13.92 22.68 4.26
N ARG A 105 -12.69 23.20 4.24
CA ARG A 105 -11.54 22.72 5.02
C ARG A 105 -11.21 23.57 6.24
N VAL A 106 -11.93 24.64 6.47
CA VAL A 106 -11.75 25.48 7.65
C VAL A 106 -12.06 24.65 8.90
N GLY A 107 -11.09 24.58 9.84
CA GLY A 107 -11.16 23.75 11.03
C GLY A 107 -11.00 22.24 10.78
N ARG A 108 -10.47 21.85 9.61
CA ARG A 108 -10.24 20.46 9.18
C ARG A 108 -8.90 20.25 8.51
N ASN A 109 -7.94 21.15 8.68
CA ASN A 109 -6.61 20.98 8.11
C ASN A 109 -5.78 19.96 8.92
N TYR A 110 -4.59 19.62 8.43
CA TYR A 110 -3.75 18.64 9.11
C TYR A 110 -3.30 19.07 10.50
N HIS A 111 -3.08 20.36 10.72
CA HIS A 111 -2.78 20.88 12.06
C HIS A 111 -3.97 20.70 13.03
N ASP A 112 -5.21 20.95 12.58
CA ASP A 112 -6.41 20.69 13.39
C ASP A 112 -6.51 19.19 13.75
N TYR A 113 -6.10 18.30 12.84
CA TYR A 113 -5.99 16.86 13.09
C TYR A 113 -4.95 16.55 14.17
N GLU A 114 -3.74 17.13 14.08
CA GLU A 114 -2.69 16.93 15.08
C GLU A 114 -3.15 17.37 16.46
N VAL A 115 -3.72 18.56 16.57
CA VAL A 115 -4.29 19.07 17.84
C VAL A 115 -5.38 18.16 18.39
N TYR A 116 -6.26 17.64 17.54
CA TYR A 116 -7.28 16.69 17.95
C TYR A 116 -6.69 15.39 18.47
N MET A 117 -5.71 14.82 17.77
CA MET A 117 -5.05 13.55 18.15
C MET A 117 -4.20 13.69 19.42
N GLU A 118 -3.60 14.85 19.68
CA GLU A 118 -2.91 15.13 20.96
C GLU A 118 -3.87 15.07 22.14
N GLN A 119 -5.13 15.52 21.97
CA GLN A 119 -6.16 15.47 22.99
C GLN A 119 -6.84 14.09 23.10
N HIS A 120 -6.77 13.29 22.05
CA HIS A 120 -7.45 11.99 21.94
C HIS A 120 -6.51 10.91 21.36
N PRO A 121 -5.41 10.56 22.05
CA PRO A 121 -4.34 9.72 21.49
C PRO A 121 -4.79 8.30 21.15
N ASP A 122 -5.81 7.77 21.84
CA ASP A 122 -6.33 6.41 21.62
C ASP A 122 -7.38 6.33 20.50
N THR A 123 -7.65 7.45 19.81
CA THR A 123 -8.66 7.48 18.75
C THR A 123 -8.15 6.74 17.51
N ALA A 124 -8.93 5.78 17.03
CA ALA A 124 -8.63 5.09 15.78
C ALA A 124 -8.67 6.05 14.58
N VAL A 125 -7.73 5.89 13.68
CA VAL A 125 -7.64 6.70 12.46
C VAL A 125 -7.94 5.82 11.25
N VAL A 126 -8.80 6.34 10.38
CA VAL A 126 -9.10 5.73 9.08
C VAL A 126 -8.57 6.65 7.99
N GLN A 127 -7.79 6.11 7.07
CA GLN A 127 -7.33 6.86 5.90
C GLN A 127 -8.26 6.56 4.72
N MET A 128 -8.57 7.58 3.94
CA MET A 128 -9.46 7.49 2.78
C MET A 128 -8.80 8.10 1.55
N ASP A 129 -8.91 7.40 0.42
CA ASP A 129 -8.37 7.87 -0.86
C ASP A 129 -9.12 7.24 -2.05
N SER A 130 -8.85 7.72 -3.25
CA SER A 130 -9.42 7.21 -4.50
C SER A 130 -8.36 6.67 -5.43
N VAL A 131 -8.56 5.44 -5.92
CA VAL A 131 -7.73 4.86 -6.98
C VAL A 131 -8.44 5.02 -8.31
N ILE A 132 -7.90 5.88 -9.17
CA ILE A 132 -8.47 6.18 -10.50
C ILE A 132 -7.77 5.30 -11.54
N GLY A 133 -8.53 4.56 -12.34
CA GLY A 133 -8.04 3.83 -13.50
C GLY A 133 -7.89 4.75 -14.71
N SER A 134 -8.90 4.78 -15.56
CA SER A 134 -9.03 5.72 -16.69
C SER A 134 -9.84 6.96 -16.29
N LYS A 135 -9.63 8.07 -16.99
CA LYS A 135 -10.42 9.28 -16.76
C LYS A 135 -11.85 9.07 -17.23
N GLY A 136 -12.83 9.39 -16.36
CA GLY A 136 -14.26 9.35 -16.69
C GLY A 136 -14.92 7.98 -16.52
N GLY A 137 -14.15 6.93 -16.19
CA GLY A 137 -14.66 5.60 -15.86
C GLY A 137 -14.90 5.39 -14.37
N LYS A 138 -15.19 4.15 -14.00
CA LYS A 138 -15.33 3.72 -12.61
C LYS A 138 -14.07 3.99 -11.79
N VAL A 139 -14.25 4.25 -10.51
CA VAL A 139 -13.21 4.62 -9.56
C VAL A 139 -13.34 3.78 -8.29
N LEU A 140 -12.23 3.37 -7.72
CA LEU A 140 -12.21 2.65 -6.46
C LEU A 140 -12.01 3.65 -5.31
N LEU A 141 -12.94 3.68 -4.34
CA LEU A 141 -12.72 4.29 -3.04
C LEU A 141 -12.02 3.28 -2.15
N THR A 142 -10.91 3.66 -1.56
CA THR A 142 -10.20 2.86 -0.57
C THR A 142 -10.34 3.47 0.81
N ILE A 143 -10.60 2.62 1.78
CA ILE A 143 -10.73 2.96 3.20
C ILE A 143 -9.76 2.06 3.96
N TYR A 144 -8.76 2.67 4.61
CA TYR A 144 -7.73 1.94 5.32
C TYR A 144 -7.82 2.18 6.83
N PHE A 145 -8.01 1.12 7.58
CA PHE A 145 -8.03 1.13 9.04
C PHE A 145 -6.61 0.95 9.56
N VAL A 146 -6.00 2.04 10.02
CA VAL A 146 -4.58 2.06 10.42
C VAL A 146 -4.29 1.07 11.55
N ASN A 147 -5.16 1.00 12.55
CA ASN A 147 -4.94 0.18 13.75
C ASN A 147 -4.91 -1.33 13.50
N VAL A 148 -5.58 -1.80 12.45
CA VAL A 148 -5.69 -3.23 12.12
C VAL A 148 -5.09 -3.58 10.77
N SER A 149 -4.51 -2.60 10.08
CA SER A 149 -3.92 -2.76 8.75
C SER A 149 -4.87 -3.39 7.72
N LEU A 150 -6.16 -3.05 7.81
CA LEU A 150 -7.20 -3.55 6.91
C LEU A 150 -7.57 -2.49 5.89
N MET A 151 -7.59 -2.85 4.62
CA MET A 151 -8.08 -2.02 3.53
C MET A 151 -9.40 -2.58 2.98
N LEU A 152 -10.39 -1.71 2.86
CA LEU A 152 -11.64 -1.99 2.14
C LEU A 152 -11.64 -1.21 0.83
N GLY A 153 -12.18 -1.83 -0.23
CA GLY A 153 -12.35 -1.23 -1.54
C GLY A 153 -13.83 -1.15 -1.93
N PHE A 154 -14.26 0.00 -2.42
CA PHE A 154 -15.63 0.23 -2.90
C PHE A 154 -15.61 0.77 -4.32
N LEU A 155 -16.20 0.02 -5.25
CA LEU A 155 -16.28 0.43 -6.65
C LEU A 155 -17.37 1.49 -6.82
N ARG A 156 -17.04 2.60 -7.49
CA ARG A 156 -17.94 3.73 -7.74
C ARG A 156 -18.06 3.98 -9.24
N GLU A 157 -19.27 4.27 -9.71
CA GLU A 157 -19.53 4.56 -11.12
C GLU A 157 -18.90 5.88 -11.59
N ALA A 158 -18.72 6.84 -10.68
CA ALA A 158 -18.13 8.15 -11.01
C ALA A 158 -17.34 8.73 -9.85
N ASN A 159 -16.31 9.52 -10.15
CA ASN A 159 -15.49 10.19 -9.14
C ASN A 159 -16.14 11.51 -8.68
N THR A 160 -17.20 11.40 -7.87
CA THR A 160 -17.98 12.52 -7.35
C THR A 160 -18.06 12.48 -5.82
N SER A 161 -18.29 13.63 -5.19
CA SER A 161 -18.51 13.68 -3.74
C SER A 161 -19.78 12.94 -3.34
N LYS A 162 -20.80 12.94 -4.18
CA LYS A 162 -22.03 12.18 -3.94
C LYS A 162 -21.76 10.69 -3.82
N SER A 163 -20.99 10.09 -4.73
CA SER A 163 -20.70 8.65 -4.68
C SER A 163 -19.88 8.24 -3.46
N VAL A 164 -19.06 9.14 -2.88
CA VAL A 164 -18.39 8.90 -1.60
C VAL A 164 -19.40 8.94 -0.45
N ILE A 165 -20.26 9.93 -0.43
CA ILE A 165 -21.31 10.10 0.61
C ILE A 165 -22.23 8.88 0.61
N ASP A 166 -22.68 8.43 -0.55
CA ASP A 166 -23.59 7.29 -0.70
C ASP A 166 -22.98 6.01 -0.06
N ILE A 167 -21.66 5.77 -0.21
CA ILE A 167 -20.96 4.66 0.44
C ILE A 167 -20.95 4.81 1.97
N TYR A 168 -20.63 6.00 2.49
CA TYR A 168 -20.64 6.23 3.93
C TYR A 168 -22.06 6.14 4.53
N ASP A 169 -23.07 6.53 3.79
CA ASP A 169 -24.46 6.39 4.20
C ASP A 169 -24.88 4.91 4.21
N GLU A 170 -24.50 4.13 3.20
CA GLU A 170 -24.72 2.68 3.19
C GLU A 170 -24.03 1.99 4.36
N LEU A 171 -22.74 2.29 4.60
CA LEU A 171 -21.99 1.75 5.74
C LEU A 171 -22.65 2.12 7.08
N TYR A 172 -23.14 3.37 7.20
CA TYR A 172 -23.83 3.82 8.40
C TYR A 172 -25.14 3.06 8.63
N HIS A 173 -25.91 2.80 7.58
CA HIS A 173 -27.14 2.02 7.67
C HIS A 173 -26.89 0.55 8.00
N ARG A 174 -25.85 -0.04 7.43
CA ARG A 174 -25.51 -1.47 7.64
C ARG A 174 -24.93 -1.74 9.02
N LEU A 175 -24.07 -0.87 9.53
CA LEU A 175 -23.40 -1.02 10.82
C LEU A 175 -24.23 -0.50 11.99
N GLY A 176 -25.14 0.45 11.73
CA GLY A 176 -25.80 1.23 12.78
C GLY A 176 -24.91 2.33 13.34
N GLY A 177 -25.52 3.39 13.87
CA GLY A 177 -24.81 4.62 14.25
C GLY A 177 -23.79 4.44 15.36
N GLN A 178 -23.94 3.45 16.25
CA GLN A 178 -23.03 3.23 17.36
C GLN A 178 -21.72 2.58 16.88
N ASP A 179 -21.82 1.51 16.09
CA ASP A 179 -20.65 0.78 15.61
C ASP A 179 -19.94 1.55 14.50
N PHE A 180 -20.69 2.28 13.67
CA PHE A 180 -20.09 3.20 12.70
C PHE A 180 -19.16 4.22 13.39
N ARG A 181 -19.61 4.87 14.47
CA ARG A 181 -18.76 5.84 15.20
C ARG A 181 -17.53 5.23 15.84
N LYS A 182 -17.61 3.96 16.26
CA LYS A 182 -16.43 3.24 16.79
C LYS A 182 -15.42 2.92 15.70
N LEU A 183 -15.91 2.54 14.52
CA LEU A 183 -15.05 2.16 13.38
C LEU A 183 -14.50 3.37 12.62
N PHE A 184 -15.26 4.46 12.53
CA PHE A 184 -14.91 5.67 11.79
C PHE A 184 -14.87 6.93 12.66
N PRO A 185 -14.13 6.95 13.78
CA PRO A 185 -14.13 8.12 14.66
C PRO A 185 -13.43 9.31 14.00
N VAL A 186 -12.33 9.08 13.27
CA VAL A 186 -11.56 10.08 12.53
C VAL A 186 -11.19 9.55 11.16
N ILE A 187 -11.43 10.36 10.13
CA ILE A 187 -11.07 10.08 8.74
C ILE A 187 -10.03 11.10 8.28
N LEU A 188 -8.91 10.64 7.77
CA LEU A 188 -7.87 11.45 7.16
C LEU A 188 -7.87 11.23 5.65
N THR A 189 -7.96 12.31 4.86
CA THR A 189 -8.01 12.23 3.41
C THR A 189 -7.17 13.31 2.74
N ASP A 190 -7.03 13.24 1.42
CA ASP A 190 -6.37 14.29 0.64
C ASP A 190 -7.33 15.42 0.26
N ASN A 191 -6.81 16.35 -0.53
CA ASN A 191 -7.52 17.53 -0.99
C ASN A 191 -8.27 17.32 -2.33
N ALA A 192 -8.63 16.10 -2.69
CA ALA A 192 -9.33 15.83 -3.95
C ALA A 192 -10.78 16.36 -3.96
N SER A 193 -11.32 16.58 -5.15
CA SER A 193 -12.64 17.20 -5.34
C SER A 193 -13.79 16.32 -4.82
N GLU A 194 -13.64 15.03 -4.88
CA GLU A 194 -14.61 14.06 -4.37
C GLU A 194 -14.78 14.09 -2.85
N PHE A 195 -13.81 14.65 -2.13
CA PHE A 195 -13.86 14.84 -0.68
C PHE A 195 -14.24 16.27 -0.26
N SER A 196 -14.74 17.09 -1.19
CA SER A 196 -15.05 18.51 -0.95
C SER A 196 -16.33 18.76 -0.15
N ASN A 197 -17.09 17.72 0.22
CA ASN A 197 -18.31 17.85 1.02
C ASN A 197 -18.21 17.11 2.36
N PRO A 198 -17.31 17.54 3.27
CA PRO A 198 -17.08 16.85 4.55
C PRO A 198 -18.30 16.83 5.45
N ARG A 199 -19.13 17.89 5.42
CA ARG A 199 -20.32 17.99 6.29
C ARG A 199 -21.31 16.84 6.05
N CYS A 200 -21.49 16.42 4.80
CA CYS A 200 -22.39 15.30 4.50
C CYS A 200 -21.81 13.95 4.95
N ILE A 201 -20.49 13.82 4.98
CA ILE A 201 -19.84 12.61 5.50
C ILE A 201 -19.83 12.62 7.02
N GLU A 202 -19.59 13.78 7.66
CA GLU A 202 -19.56 13.92 9.12
C GLU A 202 -20.94 13.78 9.76
N ASN A 203 -21.98 14.28 9.11
CA ASN A 203 -23.35 14.23 9.62
C ASN A 203 -24.09 13.06 8.97
N GLY A 204 -24.86 12.31 9.76
CA GLY A 204 -25.63 11.20 9.23
C GLY A 204 -26.74 11.66 8.26
N PRO A 205 -27.27 10.74 7.45
CA PRO A 205 -28.33 11.01 6.47
C PRO A 205 -29.63 11.50 7.15
N ASP A 206 -29.81 11.21 8.42
CA ASP A 206 -31.02 11.55 9.19
C ASP A 206 -31.19 13.04 9.50
N GLY A 207 -30.23 13.90 9.10
CA GLY A 207 -30.32 15.36 9.24
C GLY A 207 -30.42 15.89 10.69
N LYS A 208 -30.29 15.02 11.69
CA LYS A 208 -30.52 15.32 13.10
C LYS A 208 -29.35 16.02 13.81
N GLY A 209 -28.37 16.54 13.05
CA GLY A 209 -27.22 17.26 13.61
C GLY A 209 -26.26 16.39 14.42
N PHE A 210 -26.37 15.08 14.34
CA PHE A 210 -25.53 14.16 15.09
C PHE A 210 -24.27 13.85 14.26
N GLN A 211 -23.13 14.30 14.76
CA GLN A 211 -21.85 14.02 14.14
C GLN A 211 -21.51 12.52 14.25
N ARG A 212 -21.39 11.83 13.11
CA ARG A 212 -21.06 10.40 13.03
C ARG A 212 -19.56 10.12 12.90
N THR A 213 -18.77 11.08 12.39
CA THR A 213 -17.32 11.01 12.20
C THR A 213 -16.71 12.40 12.15
N ARG A 214 -15.38 12.48 12.15
CA ARG A 214 -14.62 13.71 11.89
C ARG A 214 -13.74 13.51 10.69
N ILE A 215 -13.72 14.49 9.79
CA ILE A 215 -12.86 14.47 8.61
C ILE A 215 -11.77 15.52 8.72
N TYR A 216 -10.55 15.14 8.38
CA TYR A 216 -9.40 16.02 8.27
C TYR A 216 -8.68 15.83 6.95
N TYR A 217 -7.99 16.87 6.48
CA TYR A 217 -7.32 16.92 5.19
C TYR A 217 -5.81 17.01 5.37
N CYS A 218 -5.08 16.16 4.66
CA CYS A 218 -3.64 16.25 4.55
C CYS A 218 -3.22 17.56 3.88
N ASN A 219 -2.01 18.00 4.18
CA ASN A 219 -1.40 19.12 3.48
C ASN A 219 -1.17 18.78 1.99
N PRO A 220 -1.26 19.74 1.08
CA PRO A 220 -0.95 19.51 -0.32
C PRO A 220 0.46 18.95 -0.51
N SER A 221 0.59 17.92 -1.35
CA SER A 221 1.87 17.26 -1.66
C SER A 221 2.60 16.63 -0.46
N ALA A 222 1.85 16.21 0.58
CA ALA A 222 2.36 15.57 1.77
C ALA A 222 1.90 14.10 1.88
N PRO A 223 2.32 13.18 0.98
CA PRO A 223 1.87 11.79 0.99
C PRO A 223 2.27 11.03 2.26
N TYR A 224 3.33 11.47 2.94
CA TYR A 224 3.76 10.87 4.21
C TYR A 224 2.73 10.98 5.34
N GLN A 225 1.77 11.91 5.24
CA GLN A 225 0.71 12.11 6.23
C GLN A 225 -0.37 11.01 6.18
N LYS A 226 -0.43 10.24 5.09
CA LYS A 226 -1.30 9.06 4.92
C LYS A 226 -0.52 7.91 4.29
N ALA A 227 0.66 7.63 4.82
CA ALA A 227 1.62 6.70 4.22
C ALA A 227 1.08 5.27 4.12
N GLU A 228 0.25 4.83 5.07
CA GLU A 228 -0.27 3.47 5.14
C GLU A 228 -1.17 3.15 3.94
N ILE A 229 -2.11 4.04 3.60
CA ILE A 229 -2.98 3.82 2.45
C ILE A 229 -2.21 3.92 1.12
N GLU A 230 -1.19 4.80 1.03
CA GLU A 230 -0.33 4.90 -0.15
C GLU A 230 0.43 3.59 -0.41
N VAL A 231 0.89 2.95 0.65
CA VAL A 231 1.50 1.61 0.59
C VAL A 231 0.50 0.58 0.06
N GLY A 232 -0.72 0.58 0.57
CA GLY A 232 -1.79 -0.29 0.07
C GLY A 232 -2.08 -0.05 -1.42
N HIS A 233 -2.04 1.19 -1.88
CA HIS A 233 -2.21 1.53 -3.30
C HIS A 233 -1.10 0.97 -4.18
N GLU A 234 0.14 0.82 -3.70
CA GLU A 234 1.19 0.16 -4.46
C GLU A 234 0.81 -1.29 -4.80
N PHE A 235 0.14 -2.00 -3.88
CA PHE A 235 -0.34 -3.37 -4.13
C PHE A 235 -1.52 -3.39 -5.09
N ILE A 236 -2.51 -2.51 -4.90
CA ILE A 236 -3.63 -2.37 -5.84
C ILE A 236 -3.11 -2.09 -7.26
N ARG A 237 -2.10 -1.22 -7.41
CA ARG A 237 -1.53 -0.84 -8.71
C ARG A 237 -0.76 -1.96 -9.42
N ARG A 238 -0.43 -3.05 -8.75
CA ARG A 238 0.12 -4.26 -9.38
C ARG A 238 -0.95 -5.06 -10.12
N ILE A 239 -2.15 -5.09 -9.57
CA ILE A 239 -3.30 -5.81 -10.15
C ILE A 239 -4.05 -4.88 -11.12
N LEU A 240 -4.25 -3.63 -10.72
CA LEU A 240 -4.97 -2.58 -11.44
C LEU A 240 -4.02 -1.42 -11.79
N PRO A 241 -3.17 -1.57 -12.81
CA PRO A 241 -2.18 -0.57 -13.17
C PRO A 241 -2.83 0.74 -13.61
N LYS A 242 -2.09 1.83 -13.45
CA LYS A 242 -2.56 3.16 -13.80
C LYS A 242 -2.86 3.26 -15.30
N GLY A 243 -4.04 3.78 -15.63
CA GLY A 243 -4.53 3.90 -17.01
C GLY A 243 -5.41 2.72 -17.47
N ARG A 244 -5.49 1.63 -16.71
CA ARG A 244 -6.46 0.56 -16.96
C ARG A 244 -7.85 1.05 -16.57
N SER A 245 -8.86 0.77 -17.41
CA SER A 245 -10.27 1.01 -17.05
C SER A 245 -10.72 0.05 -15.96
N PHE A 246 -11.60 0.53 -15.07
CA PHE A 246 -12.29 -0.28 -14.07
C PHE A 246 -13.74 -0.56 -14.45
N ASP A 247 -14.17 -0.20 -15.67
CA ASP A 247 -15.57 -0.26 -16.09
C ASP A 247 -16.11 -1.70 -16.15
N GLU A 248 -15.23 -2.67 -16.40
CA GLU A 248 -15.58 -4.10 -16.42
C GLU A 248 -15.59 -4.74 -15.02
N LEU A 249 -15.06 -4.04 -14.00
CA LEU A 249 -15.02 -4.57 -12.64
C LEU A 249 -16.38 -4.50 -11.97
N THR A 250 -16.64 -5.50 -11.14
CA THR A 250 -17.76 -5.55 -10.20
C THR A 250 -17.26 -5.38 -8.77
N GLN A 251 -18.15 -5.13 -7.82
CA GLN A 251 -17.76 -5.03 -6.41
C GLN A 251 -17.18 -6.38 -5.91
N ALA A 252 -17.67 -7.51 -6.40
CA ALA A 252 -17.14 -8.84 -6.05
C ALA A 252 -15.70 -9.08 -6.53
N ASP A 253 -15.23 -8.38 -7.56
CA ASP A 253 -13.84 -8.47 -8.02
C ASP A 253 -12.88 -7.67 -7.12
N VAL A 254 -13.43 -6.83 -6.25
CA VAL A 254 -12.68 -5.94 -5.34
C VAL A 254 -12.62 -6.51 -3.91
N GLU A 255 -13.58 -7.35 -3.53
CA GLU A 255 -13.65 -8.05 -2.25
C GLU A 255 -12.69 -9.24 -2.20
#